data_4b0e7221a7c67c1a1a11c42ffe0f7a65
#
_entry.id   4b0e7221a7c67c1a1a11c42ffe0f7a65
#
_cell.length_a   1.000
_cell.length_b   1.000
_cell.length_c   1.000
_cell.angle_alpha   90.00
_cell.angle_beta   90.00
_cell.angle_gamma   90.00
#
_symmetry.space_group_name_H-M   'P 1'
#
loop_
_entity.id
_entity.type
_entity.pdbx_description
1 polymer ?
#
loop_
_entity_poly.entity_id
_entity_poly.type
_entity_poly.pdbx_seq_one_letter_code
_entity_poly.pdbx_strand_id
1 'polypeptide(L)'
;NANMARGMQDVRDKIAAVQASFPKDAKTPLVLRVNNEASEPVAVIGVLSHTKTHRDVSMLAELQVVKRLQRIDGVAFIKISGNATREVRIDLDQQKLRANALLPADLSNALKSQNQDAPIGLISNAIQDGILRMEGRAKNFLDLNSVVVMQRQSLPITVADLGHLYLRERELDSMARINEQRAVTIEVFKQQDANIVTTGEGIKEALHELQKQIPPDVDVRTISLNSDWVKASLKGVQKTLLEGALLTVAIVLLFLKSWRSTVITGL
;
A
#
# COMPACT_ATOMS: atom_id res chain seq x y z
N ASN A 1 3.20 2.27 27.38
CA ASN A 1 3.61 1.38 26.27
C ASN A 1 3.77 -0.09 26.67
N ALA A 2 4.30 -0.42 27.87
CA ALA A 2 4.45 -1.82 28.32
C ALA A 2 3.11 -2.56 28.49
N ASN A 3 2.05 -1.84 28.85
CA ASN A 3 0.70 -2.42 29.04
C ASN A 3 0.04 -2.81 27.73
N MET A 4 0.29 -2.06 26.66
CA MET A 4 -0.28 -2.34 25.32
C MET A 4 0.39 -3.54 24.64
N ALA A 5 1.71 -3.70 24.81
CA ALA A 5 2.43 -4.87 24.27
C ALA A 5 1.96 -6.17 24.95
N ARG A 6 1.74 -6.14 26.27
CA ARG A 6 1.13 -7.26 27.01
C ARG A 6 -0.27 -7.56 26.51
N GLY A 7 -1.13 -6.53 26.34
CA GLY A 7 -2.48 -6.73 25.83
C GLY A 7 -2.51 -7.36 24.43
N MET A 8 -1.60 -6.96 23.54
CA MET A 8 -1.47 -7.59 22.20
C MET A 8 -1.04 -9.07 22.32
N GLN A 9 -0.12 -9.38 23.23
CA GLN A 9 0.31 -10.75 23.44
C GLN A 9 -0.83 -11.60 23.99
N ASP A 10 -1.56 -11.11 25.01
CA ASP A 10 -2.72 -11.80 25.58
C ASP A 10 -3.80 -12.09 24.54
N VAL A 11 -4.04 -11.14 23.60
CA VAL A 11 -5.00 -11.34 22.51
C VAL A 11 -4.49 -12.42 21.54
N ARG A 12 -3.20 -12.41 21.18
CA ARG A 12 -2.61 -13.44 20.30
C ARG A 12 -2.68 -14.82 20.93
N ASP A 13 -2.38 -14.92 22.21
CA ASP A 13 -2.41 -16.19 22.94
C ASP A 13 -3.84 -16.75 23.01
N LYS A 14 -4.84 -15.89 23.25
CA LYS A 14 -6.25 -16.31 23.24
C LYS A 14 -6.72 -16.72 21.84
N ILE A 15 -6.30 -16.03 20.79
CA ILE A 15 -6.61 -16.41 19.40
C ILE A 15 -5.97 -17.75 19.07
N ALA A 16 -4.70 -17.95 19.43
CA ALA A 16 -4.00 -19.22 19.22
C ALA A 16 -4.70 -20.39 19.92
N ALA A 17 -5.22 -20.18 21.13
CA ALA A 17 -5.94 -21.20 21.89
C ALA A 17 -7.26 -21.65 21.19
N VAL A 18 -7.94 -20.76 20.49
CA VAL A 18 -9.20 -21.06 19.80
C VAL A 18 -9.03 -21.32 18.30
N GLN A 19 -7.85 -21.14 17.75
CA GLN A 19 -7.57 -21.29 16.33
C GLN A 19 -7.85 -22.71 15.81
N ALA A 20 -7.66 -23.72 16.65
CA ALA A 20 -7.97 -25.12 16.30
C ALA A 20 -9.47 -25.37 16.08
N SER A 21 -10.34 -24.53 16.62
CA SER A 21 -11.80 -24.62 16.47
C SER A 21 -12.34 -23.86 15.25
N PHE A 22 -11.48 -23.12 14.53
CA PHE A 22 -11.92 -22.38 13.34
C PHE A 22 -12.18 -23.32 12.16
N PRO A 23 -13.11 -22.99 11.26
CA PRO A 23 -13.28 -23.67 10.00
C PRO A 23 -11.96 -23.74 9.21
N LYS A 24 -11.75 -24.81 8.44
CA LYS A 24 -10.50 -25.03 7.68
C LYS A 24 -10.21 -23.98 6.62
N ASP A 25 -11.22 -23.27 6.19
CA ASP A 25 -11.20 -22.18 5.20
C ASP A 25 -11.04 -20.79 5.85
N ALA A 26 -11.06 -20.72 7.18
CA ALA A 26 -10.84 -19.47 7.89
C ALA A 26 -9.40 -18.96 7.69
N LYS A 27 -9.28 -17.70 7.28
CA LYS A 27 -7.96 -17.04 7.22
C LYS A 27 -7.40 -16.87 8.62
N THR A 28 -6.08 -17.01 8.74
CA THR A 28 -5.38 -16.77 10.00
C THR A 28 -5.68 -15.35 10.50
N PRO A 29 -6.20 -15.21 11.73
CA PRO A 29 -6.50 -13.89 12.28
C PRO A 29 -5.24 -13.04 12.41
N LEU A 30 -5.31 -11.80 11.96
CA LEU A 30 -4.23 -10.84 12.06
C LEU A 30 -4.54 -9.84 13.17
N VAL A 31 -3.72 -9.83 14.21
CA VAL A 31 -3.83 -8.85 15.30
C VAL A 31 -3.03 -7.61 14.92
N LEU A 32 -3.76 -6.54 14.63
CA LEU A 32 -3.17 -5.25 14.29
C LEU A 32 -3.35 -4.28 15.46
N ARG A 33 -2.31 -3.53 15.73
CA ARG A 33 -2.41 -2.38 16.63
C ARG A 33 -3.00 -1.20 15.84
N VAL A 34 -4.20 -0.81 16.19
CA VAL A 34 -4.84 0.39 15.64
C VAL A 34 -4.54 1.55 16.61
N ASN A 35 -3.70 2.46 16.17
CA ASN A 35 -3.50 3.75 16.83
C ASN A 35 -4.35 4.77 16.06
N ASN A 36 -5.20 5.54 16.73
CA ASN A 36 -6.07 6.52 16.07
C ASN A 36 -5.24 7.50 15.20
N GLU A 37 -4.07 7.89 15.65
CA GLU A 37 -3.17 8.79 14.89
C GLU A 37 -2.51 8.13 13.67
N ALA A 38 -2.31 6.79 13.70
CA ALA A 38 -1.77 6.04 12.55
C ALA A 38 -2.87 5.53 11.62
N SER A 39 -4.14 5.67 12.01
CA SER A 39 -5.30 5.23 11.23
C SER A 39 -5.76 6.29 10.21
N GLU A 40 -5.32 7.54 10.36
CA GLU A 40 -5.62 8.61 9.41
C GLU A 40 -4.49 8.77 8.39
N PRO A 41 -4.81 8.86 7.09
CA PRO A 41 -3.80 9.09 6.07
C PRO A 41 -3.17 10.49 6.25
N VAL A 42 -1.86 10.58 6.14
CA VAL A 42 -1.14 11.87 6.11
C VAL A 42 -1.49 12.66 4.87
N ALA A 43 -1.68 11.96 3.77
CA ALA A 43 -2.08 12.55 2.49
C ALA A 43 -3.05 11.62 1.76
N VAL A 44 -4.01 12.25 1.08
CA VAL A 44 -4.89 11.60 0.11
C VAL A 44 -4.64 12.26 -1.24
N ILE A 45 -4.25 11.44 -2.22
CA ILE A 45 -3.85 11.89 -3.54
C ILE A 45 -4.79 11.24 -4.56
N GLY A 46 -5.28 12.02 -5.50
CA GLY A 46 -6.07 11.54 -6.61
C GLY A 46 -5.27 11.57 -7.91
N VAL A 47 -5.39 10.49 -8.69
CA VAL A 47 -4.80 10.39 -10.02
C VAL A 47 -5.92 10.17 -11.02
N LEU A 48 -6.01 11.04 -12.00
CA LEU A 48 -7.06 11.00 -13.04
C LEU A 48 -6.51 11.44 -14.41
N SER A 49 -7.21 11.08 -15.46
CA SER A 49 -6.92 11.54 -16.82
C SER A 49 -8.23 11.68 -17.60
N HIS A 50 -8.25 12.66 -18.51
CA HIS A 50 -9.37 12.86 -19.42
C HIS A 50 -9.24 12.06 -20.72
N THR A 51 -8.04 11.63 -21.06
CA THR A 51 -7.73 11.00 -22.35
C THR A 51 -7.36 9.53 -22.23
N LYS A 52 -6.71 9.15 -21.12
CA LYS A 52 -6.27 7.76 -20.87
C LYS A 52 -7.38 6.88 -20.35
N THR A 53 -7.27 5.60 -20.63
CA THR A 53 -8.18 4.61 -20.04
C THR A 53 -7.95 4.54 -18.53
N HIS A 54 -8.99 4.20 -17.78
CA HIS A 54 -8.88 4.05 -16.32
C HIS A 54 -7.81 3.03 -15.92
N ARG A 55 -7.61 2.01 -16.73
CA ARG A 55 -6.56 1.00 -16.57
C ARG A 55 -5.15 1.60 -16.68
N ASP A 56 -4.91 2.44 -17.68
CA ASP A 56 -3.61 3.07 -17.89
C ASP A 56 -3.28 4.03 -16.76
N VAL A 57 -4.29 4.77 -16.27
CA VAL A 57 -4.17 5.62 -15.07
C VAL A 57 -3.84 4.78 -13.84
N SER A 58 -4.50 3.63 -13.65
CA SER A 58 -4.23 2.72 -12.53
C SER A 58 -2.81 2.18 -12.56
N MET A 59 -2.34 1.74 -13.74
CA MET A 59 -0.98 1.25 -13.92
C MET A 59 0.06 2.34 -13.66
N LEU A 60 -0.17 3.56 -14.15
CA LEU A 60 0.70 4.72 -13.90
C LEU A 60 0.73 5.06 -12.41
N ALA A 61 -0.43 5.08 -11.76
CA ALA A 61 -0.55 5.34 -10.32
C ALA A 61 0.27 4.32 -9.50
N GLU A 62 0.17 3.02 -9.81
CA GLU A 62 0.92 1.97 -9.12
C GLU A 62 2.42 2.01 -9.41
N LEU A 63 2.81 2.13 -10.66
CA LEU A 63 4.21 1.99 -11.06
C LEU A 63 5.05 3.25 -10.83
N GLN A 64 4.44 4.43 -10.92
CA GLN A 64 5.18 5.69 -10.79
C GLN A 64 4.85 6.40 -9.46
N VAL A 65 3.56 6.68 -9.21
CA VAL A 65 3.19 7.49 -8.04
C VAL A 65 3.45 6.71 -6.74
N VAL A 66 2.90 5.51 -6.62
CA VAL A 66 3.03 4.71 -5.39
C VAL A 66 4.48 4.36 -5.10
N LYS A 67 5.23 3.89 -6.10
CA LYS A 67 6.65 3.55 -5.91
C LYS A 67 7.51 4.74 -5.49
N ARG A 68 7.17 5.94 -5.95
CA ARG A 68 7.87 7.16 -5.54
C ARG A 68 7.53 7.53 -4.10
N LEU A 69 6.25 7.48 -3.74
CA LEU A 69 5.77 7.79 -2.40
C LEU A 69 6.25 6.79 -1.34
N GLN A 70 6.39 5.52 -1.69
CA GLN A 70 6.93 4.49 -0.78
C GLN A 70 8.38 4.70 -0.37
N ARG A 71 9.14 5.50 -1.12
CA ARG A 71 10.55 5.80 -0.83
C ARG A 71 10.75 6.99 0.10
N ILE A 72 9.66 7.66 0.48
CA ILE A 72 9.72 8.84 1.35
C ILE A 72 9.89 8.38 2.79
N ASP A 73 10.83 8.98 3.48
CA ASP A 73 11.06 8.72 4.90
C ASP A 73 9.81 9.03 5.73
N GLY A 74 9.48 8.12 6.62
CA GLY A 74 8.30 8.23 7.47
C GLY A 74 7.02 7.68 6.86
N VAL A 75 6.99 7.23 5.60
CA VAL A 75 5.86 6.50 5.02
C VAL A 75 5.90 5.04 5.48
N ALA A 76 4.79 4.55 6.04
CA ALA A 76 4.64 3.17 6.49
C ALA A 76 4.08 2.28 5.39
N PHE A 77 2.92 2.65 4.87
CA PHE A 77 2.25 1.91 3.80
C PHE A 77 1.33 2.85 3.02
N ILE A 78 0.94 2.37 1.86
CA ILE A 78 0.07 3.09 0.93
C ILE A 78 -1.10 2.19 0.57
N LYS A 79 -2.30 2.74 0.66
CA LYS A 79 -3.52 2.08 0.23
C LYS A 79 -4.01 2.73 -1.05
N ILE A 80 -4.34 1.89 -2.03
CA ILE A 80 -4.89 2.33 -3.30
C ILE A 80 -6.35 1.91 -3.35
N SER A 81 -7.20 2.79 -3.82
CA SER A 81 -8.63 2.53 -4.02
C SER A 81 -9.07 3.00 -5.40
N GLY A 82 -10.02 2.27 -5.98
CA GLY A 82 -10.54 2.58 -7.30
C GLY A 82 -9.61 2.21 -8.46
N ASN A 83 -8.53 1.46 -8.23
CA ASN A 83 -7.63 1.01 -9.28
C ASN A 83 -8.16 -0.21 -10.03
N ALA A 84 -7.97 -0.24 -11.34
CA ALA A 84 -8.26 -1.39 -12.19
C ALA A 84 -7.02 -2.28 -12.28
N THR A 85 -7.00 -3.38 -11.54
CA THR A 85 -5.95 -4.41 -11.60
C THR A 85 -6.30 -5.46 -12.63
N ARG A 86 -5.29 -5.97 -13.33
CA ARG A 86 -5.46 -7.14 -14.19
C ARG A 86 -5.36 -8.43 -13.36
N GLU A 87 -6.21 -9.37 -13.68
CA GLU A 87 -6.10 -10.73 -13.19
C GLU A 87 -6.06 -11.71 -14.35
N VAL A 88 -5.35 -12.78 -14.16
CA VAL A 88 -5.41 -13.94 -15.05
C VAL A 88 -6.54 -14.82 -14.55
N ARG A 89 -7.59 -14.98 -15.35
CA ARG A 89 -8.72 -15.84 -15.03
C ARG A 89 -8.62 -17.13 -15.79
N ILE A 90 -8.89 -18.22 -15.09
CA ILE A 90 -8.92 -19.57 -15.64
C ILE A 90 -10.33 -20.11 -15.43
N ASP A 91 -11.12 -20.19 -16.50
CA ASP A 91 -12.44 -20.82 -16.46
C ASP A 91 -12.30 -22.31 -16.73
N LEU A 92 -12.58 -23.11 -15.70
CA LEU A 92 -12.38 -24.56 -15.74
C LEU A 92 -13.63 -25.26 -16.30
N ASP A 93 -13.41 -26.20 -17.21
CA ASP A 93 -14.47 -27.09 -17.72
C ASP A 93 -14.69 -28.25 -16.74
N GLN A 94 -15.86 -28.27 -16.12
CA GLN A 94 -16.22 -29.32 -15.17
C GLN A 94 -16.24 -30.72 -15.79
N GLN A 95 -16.62 -30.87 -17.07
CA GLN A 95 -16.62 -32.15 -17.72
C GLN A 95 -15.21 -32.69 -17.91
N LYS A 96 -14.29 -31.82 -18.34
CA LYS A 96 -12.88 -32.17 -18.51
C LYS A 96 -12.21 -32.52 -17.16
N LEU A 97 -12.52 -31.77 -16.08
CA LEU A 97 -12.04 -32.10 -14.75
C LEU A 97 -12.51 -33.49 -14.29
N ARG A 98 -13.81 -33.79 -14.44
CA ARG A 98 -14.38 -35.10 -14.08
C ARG A 98 -13.80 -36.24 -14.91
N ALA A 99 -13.63 -36.04 -16.22
CA ALA A 99 -13.05 -37.04 -17.12
C ALA A 99 -11.61 -37.43 -16.73
N ASN A 100 -10.88 -36.49 -16.15
CA ASN A 100 -9.50 -36.66 -15.69
C ASN A 100 -9.40 -36.97 -14.18
N ALA A 101 -10.51 -37.10 -13.47
CA ALA A 101 -10.58 -37.29 -12.02
C ALA A 101 -9.79 -36.20 -11.23
N LEU A 102 -9.84 -34.95 -11.70
CA LEU A 102 -9.15 -33.78 -11.12
C LEU A 102 -10.14 -32.90 -10.36
N LEU A 103 -9.62 -32.27 -9.30
CA LEU A 103 -10.32 -31.25 -8.54
C LEU A 103 -9.72 -29.86 -8.86
N PRO A 104 -10.49 -28.78 -8.71
CA PRO A 104 -9.96 -27.42 -8.85
C PRO A 104 -8.75 -27.13 -7.93
N ALA A 105 -8.68 -27.81 -6.77
CA ALA A 105 -7.56 -27.73 -5.85
C ALA A 105 -6.26 -28.24 -6.46
N ASP A 106 -6.30 -29.27 -7.28
CA ASP A 106 -5.12 -29.86 -7.92
C ASP A 106 -4.48 -28.84 -8.88
N LEU A 107 -5.31 -28.12 -9.65
CA LEU A 107 -4.83 -27.01 -10.48
C LEU A 107 -4.19 -25.90 -9.65
N SER A 108 -4.84 -25.51 -8.56
CA SER A 108 -4.29 -24.46 -7.68
C SER A 108 -2.94 -24.88 -7.10
N ASN A 109 -2.79 -26.12 -6.70
CA ASN A 109 -1.53 -26.66 -6.19
C ASN A 109 -0.45 -26.74 -7.27
N ALA A 110 -0.80 -27.19 -8.47
CA ALA A 110 0.13 -27.24 -9.60
C ALA A 110 0.64 -25.84 -9.98
N LEU A 111 -0.26 -24.85 -10.07
CA LEU A 111 0.12 -23.47 -10.35
C LEU A 111 1.02 -22.90 -9.26
N LYS A 112 0.74 -23.15 -7.98
CA LYS A 112 1.57 -22.68 -6.87
C LYS A 112 2.95 -23.32 -6.85
N SER A 113 3.05 -24.62 -7.16
CA SER A 113 4.31 -25.36 -7.12
C SER A 113 5.22 -25.07 -8.32
N GLN A 114 4.65 -24.85 -9.50
CA GLN A 114 5.42 -24.66 -10.73
C GLN A 114 5.67 -23.19 -11.08
N ASN A 115 4.86 -22.26 -10.56
CA ASN A 115 5.04 -20.83 -10.81
C ASN A 115 5.84 -20.14 -9.69
N GLN A 116 6.98 -20.72 -9.35
CA GLN A 116 7.89 -20.15 -8.33
C GLN A 116 9.34 -20.35 -8.72
N ASP A 117 10.17 -19.39 -8.34
CA ASP A 117 11.61 -19.49 -8.52
C ASP A 117 12.20 -20.27 -7.34
N ALA A 118 13.05 -21.23 -7.62
CA ALA A 118 13.70 -22.03 -6.59
C ALA A 118 15.22 -22.04 -6.78
N PRO A 119 15.99 -21.88 -5.70
CA PRO A 119 17.42 -22.14 -5.74
C PRO A 119 17.63 -23.65 -5.89
N ILE A 120 18.37 -24.07 -6.93
CA ILE A 120 18.65 -25.49 -7.18
C ILE A 120 19.93 -25.94 -6.45
N GLY A 121 20.89 -25.04 -6.28
CA GLY A 121 22.15 -25.35 -5.62
C GLY A 121 23.25 -24.33 -5.88
N LEU A 122 24.44 -24.65 -5.39
CA LEU A 122 25.64 -23.87 -5.57
C LEU A 122 26.52 -24.61 -6.57
N ILE A 123 27.02 -23.94 -7.60
CA ILE A 123 28.09 -24.41 -8.46
C ILE A 123 29.36 -23.75 -7.93
N SER A 124 30.24 -24.54 -7.30
CA SER A 124 31.52 -24.06 -6.86
C SER A 124 32.58 -24.55 -7.84
N ASN A 125 33.22 -23.61 -8.54
CA ASN A 125 34.39 -23.84 -9.35
C ASN A 125 35.60 -23.14 -8.71
N ALA A 126 36.83 -23.58 -9.02
CA ALA A 126 38.06 -23.05 -8.45
C ALA A 126 38.24 -21.51 -8.62
N ILE A 127 37.40 -20.84 -9.37
CA ILE A 127 37.51 -19.41 -9.72
C ILE A 127 36.28 -18.59 -9.27
N GLN A 128 35.08 -19.19 -9.16
CA GLN A 128 33.85 -18.50 -8.79
C GLN A 128 32.80 -19.43 -8.17
N ASP A 129 32.17 -18.98 -7.11
CA ASP A 129 30.96 -19.59 -6.57
C ASP A 129 29.70 -18.96 -7.22
N GLY A 130 28.90 -19.78 -7.90
CA GLY A 130 27.66 -19.36 -8.55
C GLY A 130 26.44 -20.02 -7.92
N ILE A 131 25.38 -19.24 -7.69
CA ILE A 131 24.08 -19.77 -7.24
C ILE A 131 23.30 -20.17 -8.50
N LEU A 132 22.98 -21.46 -8.64
CA LEU A 132 22.09 -21.94 -9.68
C LEU A 132 20.63 -21.73 -9.21
N ARG A 133 19.89 -20.91 -9.94
CA ARG A 133 18.47 -20.63 -9.68
C ARG A 133 17.62 -21.10 -10.85
N MET A 134 16.54 -21.80 -10.54
CA MET A 134 15.50 -22.13 -11.52
C MET A 134 14.51 -20.97 -11.58
N GLU A 135 14.32 -20.39 -12.75
CA GLU A 135 13.27 -19.43 -13.04
C GLU A 135 12.00 -20.18 -13.45
N GLY A 136 11.12 -20.48 -12.50
CA GLY A 136 9.87 -21.19 -12.75
C GLY A 136 8.67 -20.25 -12.93
N ARG A 137 8.85 -18.94 -12.70
CA ARG A 137 7.76 -17.97 -12.86
C ARG A 137 7.41 -17.76 -14.33
N ALA A 138 6.13 -17.85 -14.63
CA ALA A 138 5.60 -17.49 -15.94
C ALA A 138 5.94 -16.03 -16.25
N LYS A 139 6.62 -15.78 -17.38
CA LYS A 139 6.98 -14.43 -17.86
C LYS A 139 5.79 -13.76 -18.54
N ASN A 140 4.96 -14.58 -19.20
CA ASN A 140 3.73 -14.18 -19.83
C ASN A 140 2.55 -15.00 -19.27
N PHE A 141 1.34 -14.42 -19.26
CA PHE A 141 0.17 -15.17 -18.80
C PHE A 141 -0.10 -16.40 -19.66
N LEU A 142 0.29 -16.39 -20.93
CA LEU A 142 0.14 -17.53 -21.84
C LEU A 142 1.03 -18.72 -21.45
N ASP A 143 2.14 -18.49 -20.76
CA ASP A 143 3.02 -19.55 -20.27
C ASP A 143 2.31 -20.44 -19.26
N LEU A 144 1.30 -19.91 -18.57
CA LEU A 144 0.46 -20.67 -17.64
C LEU A 144 -0.37 -21.75 -18.32
N ASN A 145 -0.63 -21.65 -19.62
CA ASN A 145 -1.29 -22.70 -20.39
C ASN A 145 -0.51 -24.04 -20.40
N SER A 146 0.81 -23.96 -20.39
CA SER A 146 1.71 -25.10 -20.44
C SER A 146 2.00 -25.75 -19.08
N VAL A 147 1.48 -25.18 -18.00
CA VAL A 147 1.65 -25.74 -16.66
C VAL A 147 0.98 -27.12 -16.60
N VAL A 148 1.77 -28.14 -16.21
CA VAL A 148 1.32 -29.52 -16.11
C VAL A 148 0.60 -29.73 -14.78
N VAL A 149 -0.68 -30.05 -14.83
CA VAL A 149 -1.49 -30.31 -13.62
C VAL A 149 -1.33 -31.72 -13.14
N MET A 150 -1.34 -32.68 -14.08
CA MET A 150 -1.19 -34.10 -13.79
C MET A 150 -0.48 -34.81 -14.97
N GLN A 151 0.20 -35.90 -14.67
CA GLN A 151 0.77 -36.77 -15.68
C GLN A 151 0.02 -38.10 -15.68
N ARG A 152 -0.64 -38.44 -16.79
CA ARG A 152 -1.41 -39.69 -16.95
C ARG A 152 -0.80 -40.51 -18.06
N GLN A 153 -0.36 -41.75 -17.76
CA GLN A 153 0.24 -42.66 -18.75
C GLN A 153 1.29 -42.00 -19.66
N SER A 154 2.18 -41.20 -19.07
CA SER A 154 3.23 -40.41 -19.78
C SER A 154 2.71 -39.22 -20.61
N LEU A 155 1.42 -38.95 -20.65
CA LEU A 155 0.84 -37.77 -21.29
C LEU A 155 0.60 -36.68 -20.23
N PRO A 156 1.19 -35.49 -20.38
CA PRO A 156 0.94 -34.37 -19.49
C PRO A 156 -0.44 -33.77 -19.76
N ILE A 157 -1.23 -33.59 -18.72
CA ILE A 157 -2.47 -32.82 -18.75
C ILE A 157 -2.13 -31.42 -18.31
N THR A 158 -2.33 -30.46 -19.19
CA THR A 158 -1.97 -29.05 -18.96
C THR A 158 -3.19 -28.22 -18.57
N VAL A 159 -2.96 -26.98 -18.15
CA VAL A 159 -4.03 -26.01 -17.86
C VAL A 159 -4.90 -25.78 -19.09
N ALA A 160 -4.32 -25.71 -20.28
CA ALA A 160 -5.02 -25.53 -21.56
C ALA A 160 -6.01 -26.67 -21.86
N ASP A 161 -5.69 -27.89 -21.42
CA ASP A 161 -6.58 -29.05 -21.60
C ASP A 161 -7.81 -28.99 -20.71
N LEU A 162 -7.71 -28.30 -19.56
CA LEU A 162 -8.73 -28.28 -18.51
C LEU A 162 -9.63 -27.05 -18.56
N GLY A 163 -9.22 -25.99 -19.25
CA GLY A 163 -10.00 -24.76 -19.26
C GLY A 163 -9.47 -23.70 -20.23
N HIS A 164 -10.05 -22.52 -20.15
CA HIS A 164 -9.65 -21.36 -20.94
C HIS A 164 -9.05 -20.29 -20.05
N LEU A 165 -7.89 -19.81 -20.46
CA LEU A 165 -7.11 -18.79 -19.75
C LEU A 165 -7.23 -17.48 -20.51
N TYR A 166 -7.60 -16.40 -19.79
CA TYR A 166 -7.68 -15.08 -20.38
C TYR A 166 -7.37 -13.97 -19.35
N LEU A 167 -6.95 -12.83 -19.87
CA LEU A 167 -6.75 -11.64 -19.05
C LEU A 167 -8.06 -10.86 -18.93
N ARG A 168 -8.45 -10.60 -17.69
CA ARG A 168 -9.62 -9.78 -17.37
C ARG A 168 -9.22 -8.65 -16.43
N GLU A 169 -9.99 -7.59 -16.43
CA GLU A 169 -9.94 -6.64 -15.33
C GLU A 169 -10.64 -7.27 -14.12
N ARG A 170 -9.95 -7.24 -12.99
CA ARG A 170 -10.53 -7.65 -11.71
C ARG A 170 -11.79 -6.83 -11.43
N GLU A 171 -12.81 -7.45 -10.88
CA GLU A 171 -13.98 -6.71 -10.41
C GLU A 171 -13.53 -5.63 -9.41
N LEU A 172 -14.05 -4.43 -9.61
CA LEU A 172 -13.68 -3.28 -8.78
C LEU A 172 -14.26 -3.46 -7.38
N ASP A 173 -13.40 -3.71 -6.41
CA ASP A 173 -13.77 -3.77 -4.99
C ASP A 173 -14.13 -2.37 -4.44
N SER A 174 -13.68 -1.33 -5.11
CA SER A 174 -13.89 0.08 -4.74
C SER A 174 -13.93 0.98 -5.95
N MET A 175 -14.67 2.06 -5.86
CA MET A 175 -14.74 3.09 -6.90
C MET A 175 -14.40 4.45 -6.29
N ALA A 176 -13.45 5.15 -6.91
CA ALA A 176 -13.12 6.52 -6.57
C ALA A 176 -13.53 7.47 -7.69
N ARG A 177 -14.08 8.62 -7.32
CA ARG A 177 -14.42 9.70 -8.25
C ARG A 177 -13.96 11.03 -7.70
N ILE A 178 -13.44 11.87 -8.58
CA ILE A 178 -13.07 13.24 -8.28
C ILE A 178 -13.80 14.11 -9.32
N ASN A 179 -14.66 15.02 -8.87
CA ASN A 179 -15.49 15.85 -9.74
C ASN A 179 -16.22 15.01 -10.80
N GLU A 180 -16.90 13.94 -10.36
CA GLU A 180 -17.67 13.01 -11.18
C GLU A 180 -16.86 12.11 -12.12
N GLN A 181 -15.56 12.35 -12.28
CA GLN A 181 -14.67 11.53 -13.10
C GLN A 181 -14.10 10.37 -12.31
N ARG A 182 -13.93 9.23 -12.97
CA ARG A 182 -13.23 8.08 -12.37
C ARG A 182 -11.78 8.46 -12.10
N ALA A 183 -11.34 8.18 -10.90
CA ALA A 183 -9.99 8.45 -10.43
C ALA A 183 -9.45 7.25 -9.66
N VAL A 184 -8.14 7.21 -9.51
CA VAL A 184 -7.45 6.34 -8.56
C VAL A 184 -7.11 7.16 -7.33
N THR A 185 -7.49 6.70 -6.16
CA THR A 185 -7.17 7.37 -4.90
C THR A 185 -6.03 6.63 -4.19
N ILE A 186 -5.06 7.39 -3.74
CA ILE A 186 -3.87 6.90 -3.05
C ILE A 186 -3.85 7.53 -1.66
N GLU A 187 -4.02 6.71 -0.63
CA GLU A 187 -3.97 7.09 0.77
C GLU A 187 -2.59 6.74 1.33
N VAL A 188 -1.85 7.72 1.84
CA VAL A 188 -0.51 7.55 2.36
C VAL A 188 -0.54 7.59 3.89
N PHE A 189 -0.05 6.53 4.52
CA PHE A 189 0.01 6.39 5.97
C PHE A 189 1.43 6.51 6.49
N LYS A 190 1.61 7.24 7.60
CA LYS A 190 2.93 7.43 8.22
C LYS A 190 3.31 6.28 9.15
N GLN A 191 4.60 6.13 9.38
CA GLN A 191 5.12 5.31 10.47
C GLN A 191 4.72 5.92 11.82
N GLN A 192 4.58 5.06 12.83
CA GLN A 192 4.07 5.48 14.13
C GLN A 192 4.88 6.64 14.73
N ASP A 193 6.19 6.59 14.63
CA ASP A 193 7.11 7.57 15.22
C ASP A 193 7.53 8.68 14.25
N ALA A 194 7.01 8.67 13.01
CA ALA A 194 7.34 9.68 12.00
C ALA A 194 6.61 11.01 12.28
N ASN A 195 7.30 12.11 12.00
CA ASN A 195 6.74 13.44 12.10
C ASN A 195 5.83 13.72 10.88
N ILE A 196 4.55 14.02 11.15
CA ILE A 196 3.53 14.24 10.12
C ILE A 196 3.86 15.42 9.21
N VAL A 197 4.52 16.47 9.75
CA VAL A 197 4.87 17.66 8.98
C VAL A 197 6.00 17.36 8.01
N THR A 198 7.06 16.72 8.47
CA THR A 198 8.22 16.36 7.63
C THR A 198 7.84 15.36 6.56
N THR A 199 7.05 14.31 6.93
CA THR A 199 6.54 13.34 5.97
C THR A 199 5.65 14.01 4.92
N GLY A 200 4.76 14.94 5.34
CA GLY A 200 3.90 15.66 4.43
C GLY A 200 4.65 16.58 3.46
N GLU A 201 5.74 17.21 3.91
CA GLU A 201 6.63 17.99 3.04
C GLU A 201 7.32 17.13 2.00
N GLY A 202 7.86 15.98 2.43
CA GLY A 202 8.45 15.02 1.50
C GLY A 202 7.46 14.53 0.45
N ILE A 203 6.18 14.32 0.84
CA ILE A 203 5.12 13.97 -0.11
C ILE A 203 4.88 15.10 -1.12
N LYS A 204 4.79 16.36 -0.69
CA LYS A 204 4.61 17.51 -1.59
C LYS A 204 5.75 17.63 -2.60
N GLU A 205 6.98 17.53 -2.12
CA GLU A 205 8.16 17.60 -2.97
C GLU A 205 8.18 16.47 -4.00
N ALA A 206 7.92 15.23 -3.55
CA ALA A 206 7.84 14.07 -4.44
C ALA A 206 6.75 14.22 -5.51
N LEU A 207 5.57 14.76 -5.16
CA LEU A 207 4.49 15.01 -6.12
C LEU A 207 4.85 16.13 -7.11
N HIS A 208 5.53 17.18 -6.65
CA HIS A 208 6.00 18.24 -7.54
C HIS A 208 7.02 17.73 -8.57
N GLU A 209 7.94 16.87 -8.15
CA GLU A 209 8.89 16.20 -9.05
C GLU A 209 8.20 15.23 -10.01
N LEU A 210 7.23 14.46 -9.51
CA LEU A 210 6.44 13.53 -10.33
C LEU A 210 5.65 14.24 -11.43
N GLN A 211 5.07 15.40 -11.16
CA GLN A 211 4.33 16.17 -12.17
C GLN A 211 5.18 16.54 -13.39
N LYS A 212 6.50 16.69 -13.22
CA LYS A 212 7.43 16.96 -14.33
C LYS A 212 7.70 15.72 -15.20
N GLN A 213 7.51 14.54 -14.65
CA GLN A 213 7.83 13.24 -15.27
C GLN A 213 6.60 12.53 -15.85
N ILE A 214 5.43 12.82 -15.29
CA ILE A 214 4.15 12.23 -15.71
C ILE A 214 3.65 12.91 -16.99
N PRO A 215 3.00 12.17 -17.91
CA PRO A 215 2.39 12.75 -19.08
C PRO A 215 1.43 13.90 -18.73
N PRO A 216 1.41 14.99 -19.51
CA PRO A 216 0.64 16.20 -19.18
C PRO A 216 -0.88 15.97 -19.17
N ASP A 217 -1.36 14.90 -19.74
CA ASP A 217 -2.76 14.48 -19.76
C ASP A 217 -3.20 13.70 -18.51
N VAL A 218 -2.25 13.40 -17.59
CA VAL A 218 -2.54 12.79 -16.30
C VAL A 218 -2.38 13.84 -15.20
N ASP A 219 -3.44 14.02 -14.45
CA ASP A 219 -3.49 14.98 -13.35
C ASP A 219 -3.32 14.24 -12.03
N VAL A 220 -2.32 14.65 -11.25
CA VAL A 220 -2.04 14.14 -9.91
C VAL A 220 -2.31 15.25 -8.92
N ARG A 221 -3.40 15.11 -8.16
CA ARG A 221 -3.87 16.13 -7.22
C ARG A 221 -3.77 15.65 -5.77
N THR A 222 -3.27 16.52 -4.91
CA THR A 222 -3.45 16.34 -3.48
C THR A 222 -4.87 16.74 -3.09
N ILE A 223 -5.66 15.79 -2.59
CA ILE A 223 -7.04 16.00 -2.15
C ILE A 223 -7.03 16.54 -0.72
N SER A 224 -6.25 15.93 0.16
CA SER A 224 -6.05 16.38 1.52
C SER A 224 -4.61 16.10 1.97
N LEU A 225 -4.11 16.99 2.82
CA LEU A 225 -2.79 16.85 3.43
C LEU A 225 -2.88 17.30 4.89
N ASN A 226 -2.89 16.31 5.80
CA ASN A 226 -3.07 16.56 7.22
C ASN A 226 -1.90 17.38 7.83
N SER A 227 -0.70 17.31 7.24
CA SER A 227 0.43 18.13 7.65
C SER A 227 0.16 19.64 7.53
N ASP A 228 -0.61 20.08 6.54
CA ASP A 228 -0.92 21.50 6.36
C ASP A 228 -1.85 22.01 7.46
N TRP A 229 -2.82 21.17 7.85
CA TRP A 229 -3.73 21.48 8.94
C TRP A 229 -2.99 21.61 10.28
N VAL A 230 -2.06 20.67 10.55
CA VAL A 230 -1.20 20.71 11.75
C VAL A 230 -0.32 21.96 11.75
N LYS A 231 0.30 22.30 10.62
CA LYS A 231 1.10 23.54 10.48
C LYS A 231 0.27 24.79 10.73
N ALA A 232 -0.92 24.86 10.15
CA ALA A 232 -1.82 25.99 10.33
C ALA A 232 -2.22 26.15 11.81
N SER A 233 -2.54 25.04 12.48
CA SER A 233 -2.86 25.03 13.90
C SER A 233 -1.70 25.48 14.79
N LEU A 234 -0.49 24.96 14.55
CA LEU A 234 0.72 25.38 15.27
C LEU A 234 1.01 26.86 15.08
N LYS A 235 0.90 27.37 13.84
CA LYS A 235 1.08 28.80 13.54
C LYS A 235 0.02 29.65 14.25
N GLY A 236 -1.23 29.16 14.32
CA GLY A 236 -2.31 29.81 15.08
C GLY A 236 -1.99 29.93 16.57
N VAL A 237 -1.54 28.85 17.19
CA VAL A 237 -1.13 28.85 18.61
C VAL A 237 0.04 29.79 18.85
N GLN A 238 1.09 29.74 18.00
CA GLN A 238 2.23 30.65 18.11
C GLN A 238 1.80 32.11 18.00
N LYS A 239 0.92 32.44 17.07
CA LYS A 239 0.39 33.81 16.90
C LYS A 239 -0.37 34.26 18.15
N THR A 240 -1.26 33.43 18.67
CA THR A 240 -2.06 33.77 19.88
C THR A 240 -1.15 33.96 21.11
N LEU A 241 -0.14 33.11 21.28
CA LEU A 241 0.84 33.27 22.36
C LEU A 241 1.62 34.58 22.22
N LEU A 242 2.07 34.92 21.01
CA LEU A 242 2.77 36.17 20.76
C LEU A 242 1.90 37.39 21.02
N GLU A 243 0.66 37.37 20.54
CA GLU A 243 -0.32 38.45 20.76
C GLU A 243 -0.63 38.60 22.26
N GLY A 244 -0.82 37.49 22.99
CA GLY A 244 -1.05 37.48 24.43
C GLY A 244 0.17 38.03 25.21
N ALA A 245 1.37 37.62 24.83
CA ALA A 245 2.60 38.12 25.43
C ALA A 245 2.76 39.64 25.19
N LEU A 246 2.56 40.10 23.96
CA LEU A 246 2.61 41.53 23.62
C LEU A 246 1.58 42.36 24.41
N LEU A 247 0.33 41.86 24.53
CA LEU A 247 -0.71 42.50 25.29
C LEU A 247 -0.34 42.60 26.78
N THR A 248 0.22 41.53 27.34
CA THR A 248 0.68 41.50 28.73
C THR A 248 1.78 42.52 28.97
N VAL A 249 2.78 42.56 28.08
CA VAL A 249 3.86 43.56 28.14
C VAL A 249 3.31 44.97 28.03
N ALA A 250 2.34 45.21 27.14
CA ALA A 250 1.70 46.51 26.98
C ALA A 250 0.96 46.96 28.24
N ILE A 251 0.20 46.05 28.89
CA ILE A 251 -0.54 46.31 30.14
C ILE A 251 0.48 46.63 31.27
N VAL A 252 1.51 45.81 31.42
CA VAL A 252 2.56 46.01 32.43
C VAL A 252 3.24 47.37 32.24
N LEU A 253 3.56 47.75 31.00
CA LEU A 253 4.14 49.05 30.67
C LEU A 253 3.22 50.21 31.09
N LEU A 254 1.93 50.08 30.84
CA LEU A 254 0.94 51.09 31.14
C LEU A 254 0.79 51.28 32.65
N PHE A 255 0.82 50.19 33.45
CA PHE A 255 0.67 50.25 34.91
C PHE A 255 1.97 50.68 35.61
N LEU A 256 3.13 50.11 35.24
CA LEU A 256 4.42 50.42 35.88
C LEU A 256 5.03 51.73 35.42
N LYS A 257 4.65 52.26 34.24
CA LYS A 257 5.21 53.49 33.63
C LYS A 257 6.73 53.52 33.57
N SER A 258 7.38 52.37 33.65
CA SER A 258 8.84 52.24 33.64
C SER A 258 9.27 51.17 32.64
N TRP A 259 9.96 51.58 31.58
CA TRP A 259 10.47 50.68 30.54
C TRP A 259 11.42 49.59 31.09
N ARG A 260 12.29 49.98 32.05
CA ARG A 260 13.24 49.03 32.64
C ARG A 260 12.57 47.88 33.38
N SER A 261 11.55 48.16 34.18
CA SER A 261 10.80 47.12 34.90
C SER A 261 9.98 46.23 33.95
N THR A 262 9.45 46.77 32.85
CA THR A 262 8.69 46.01 31.85
C THR A 262 9.56 45.02 31.09
N VAL A 263 10.81 45.40 30.72
CA VAL A 263 11.73 44.48 30.07
C VAL A 263 12.13 43.32 30.97
N ILE A 264 12.37 43.59 32.27
CA ILE A 264 12.73 42.54 33.26
C ILE A 264 11.55 41.55 33.47
N THR A 265 10.32 42.02 33.42
CA THR A 265 9.13 41.16 33.61
C THR A 265 8.74 40.41 32.35
N GLY A 266 9.12 40.87 31.16
CA GLY A 266 8.79 40.29 29.86
C GLY A 266 9.82 39.29 29.34
N LEU A 267 10.96 39.14 29.99
CA LEU A 267 12.00 38.15 29.72
C LEU A 267 11.80 36.93 30.59
#